data_d68175e6e220e68730d92179f5bd2bef
#
_entry.id   d68175e6e220e68730d92179f5bd2bef
#
_cell.length_a   1.000
_cell.length_b   1.000
_cell.length_c   1.000
_cell.angle_alpha   90.00
_cell.angle_beta   90.00
_cell.angle_gamma   90.00
#
_symmetry.space_group_name_H-M   'P 1'
#
loop_
_entity.id
_entity.type
_entity.pdbx_description
1 polymer ?
#
loop_
_entity_poly.entity_id
_entity_poly.type
_entity_poly.pdbx_seq_one_letter_code
_entity_poly.pdbx_strand_id
1 'polypeptide(L)'
;PSAECPKVSSDAVILLNNENVDLSRIVDYRIVINGPGEYEISGVKVLGVRGDKGFVYGFSADGLSVILGRSSDISKISAIGGSASGRKEEINSECQIAILNADEEVNSSVVTKLEPKTVVLYGDNKESATKILGKENIPPIKKFTVVKDKLPEEMEVGVLG
;
A
#
# COMPACT_ATOMS: atom_id res chain seq x y z
N PRO A 1 8.32 7.51 -13.29
CA PRO A 1 8.68 8.63 -12.43
C PRO A 1 8.94 9.87 -13.29
N SER A 2 8.41 11.03 -12.87
CA SER A 2 8.68 12.28 -13.57
C SER A 2 10.19 12.63 -13.54
N ALA A 3 10.65 13.47 -14.47
CA ALA A 3 12.05 13.89 -14.51
C ALA A 3 12.53 14.57 -13.20
N GLU A 4 11.59 15.03 -12.39
CA GLU A 4 11.84 15.68 -11.09
C GLU A 4 12.00 14.71 -9.93
N CYS A 5 11.67 13.40 -10.10
CA CYS A 5 11.83 12.41 -9.05
C CYS A 5 13.34 12.16 -8.79
N PRO A 6 13.84 12.30 -7.56
CA PRO A 6 15.23 11.98 -7.24
C PRO A 6 15.52 10.49 -7.46
N LYS A 7 16.80 10.15 -7.64
CA LYS A 7 17.21 8.76 -7.61
C LYS A 7 17.01 8.19 -6.20
N VAL A 8 16.42 7.00 -6.12
CA VAL A 8 16.13 6.30 -4.87
C VAL A 8 16.83 4.94 -4.92
N SER A 9 17.61 4.64 -3.89
CA SER A 9 18.14 3.30 -3.66
C SER A 9 17.12 2.47 -2.88
N SER A 10 16.88 1.23 -3.30
CA SER A 10 15.85 0.36 -2.74
C SER A 10 16.27 -1.10 -2.86
N ASP A 11 15.95 -1.97 -1.92
CA ASP A 11 16.18 -3.41 -2.03
C ASP A 11 15.18 -4.09 -2.97
N ALA A 12 13.96 -3.57 -3.04
CA ALA A 12 12.89 -4.10 -3.88
C ALA A 12 12.02 -2.99 -4.46
N VAL A 13 11.41 -3.29 -5.59
CA VAL A 13 10.37 -2.47 -6.22
C VAL A 13 9.08 -3.28 -6.26
N ILE A 14 7.97 -2.69 -5.81
CA ILE A 14 6.65 -3.30 -5.86
C ILE A 14 5.81 -2.57 -6.91
N LEU A 15 5.29 -3.30 -7.89
CA LEU A 15 4.42 -2.77 -8.93
C LEU A 15 2.98 -3.20 -8.66
N LEU A 16 2.04 -2.26 -8.67
CA LEU A 16 0.62 -2.54 -8.46
C LEU A 16 -0.09 -3.15 -9.68
N ASN A 17 0.54 -3.10 -10.83
CA ASN A 17 0.03 -3.69 -12.09
C ASN A 17 1.19 -4.11 -12.99
N ASN A 18 0.86 -4.71 -14.13
CA ASN A 18 1.83 -5.16 -15.13
C ASN A 18 2.14 -4.10 -16.19
N GLU A 19 1.86 -2.83 -15.92
CA GLU A 19 2.21 -1.76 -16.86
C GLU A 19 3.72 -1.57 -16.92
N ASN A 20 4.19 -1.16 -18.08
CA ASN A 20 5.60 -0.86 -18.27
C ASN A 20 5.96 0.44 -17.53
N VAL A 21 6.69 0.31 -16.43
CA VAL A 21 7.09 1.43 -15.58
C VAL A 21 8.56 1.73 -15.81
N ASP A 22 8.90 3.00 -16.00
CA ASP A 22 10.29 3.44 -16.06
C ASP A 22 10.92 3.37 -14.65
N LEU A 23 11.84 2.44 -14.46
CA LEU A 23 12.59 2.23 -13.22
C LEU A 23 13.97 2.91 -13.20
N SER A 24 14.30 3.73 -14.20
CA SER A 24 15.63 4.35 -14.35
C SER A 24 16.07 5.21 -13.16
N ARG A 25 15.12 5.64 -12.33
CA ARG A 25 15.37 6.41 -11.10
C ARG A 25 15.48 5.57 -9.84
N ILE A 26 15.24 4.26 -9.93
CA ILE A 26 15.38 3.34 -8.81
C ILE A 26 16.64 2.52 -9.04
N VAL A 27 17.55 2.54 -8.08
CA VAL A 27 18.85 1.88 -8.17
C VAL A 27 19.02 0.85 -7.06
N ASP A 28 19.98 -0.06 -7.22
CA ASP A 28 20.39 -1.08 -6.25
C ASP A 28 19.32 -2.15 -5.92
N TYR A 29 18.16 -2.12 -6.55
CA TYR A 29 17.13 -3.12 -6.29
C TYR A 29 17.54 -4.51 -6.79
N ARG A 30 17.21 -5.52 -6.00
CA ARG A 30 17.51 -6.93 -6.28
C ARG A 30 16.35 -7.65 -6.95
N ILE A 31 15.12 -7.17 -6.73
CA ILE A 31 13.90 -7.79 -7.24
C ILE A 31 12.85 -6.75 -7.57
N VAL A 32 12.07 -7.06 -8.61
CA VAL A 32 10.81 -6.39 -8.91
C VAL A 32 9.67 -7.36 -8.61
N ILE A 33 8.81 -7.00 -7.68
CA ILE A 33 7.60 -7.75 -7.32
C ILE A 33 6.46 -7.21 -8.15
N ASN A 34 5.96 -8.00 -9.08
CA ASN A 34 4.94 -7.61 -10.05
C ASN A 34 3.84 -8.67 -10.22
N GLY A 35 3.52 -9.40 -9.17
CA GLY A 35 2.51 -10.46 -9.25
C GLY A 35 2.14 -11.05 -7.89
N PRO A 36 1.16 -11.97 -7.89
CA PRO A 36 0.78 -12.69 -6.71
C PRO A 36 1.90 -13.68 -6.31
N GLY A 37 2.03 -13.93 -5.01
CA GLY A 37 3.02 -14.85 -4.47
C GLY A 37 3.57 -14.39 -3.13
N GLU A 38 4.46 -15.21 -2.58
CA GLU A 38 5.16 -14.94 -1.33
C GLU A 38 6.61 -14.57 -1.65
N TYR A 39 7.06 -13.47 -1.08
CA TYR A 39 8.41 -12.94 -1.28
C TYR A 39 9.03 -12.62 0.07
N GLU A 40 10.35 -12.74 0.16
CA GLU A 40 11.11 -12.29 1.31
C GLU A 40 12.34 -11.50 0.87
N ILE A 41 12.45 -10.26 1.35
CA ILE A 41 13.54 -9.37 0.97
C ILE A 41 13.99 -8.60 2.20
N SER A 42 15.28 -8.69 2.50
CA SER A 42 15.88 -7.98 3.65
C SER A 42 15.14 -8.21 4.98
N GLY A 43 14.57 -9.42 5.16
CA GLY A 43 13.81 -9.80 6.35
C GLY A 43 12.35 -9.32 6.36
N VAL A 44 11.89 -8.67 5.30
CA VAL A 44 10.48 -8.30 5.13
C VAL A 44 9.78 -9.36 4.28
N LYS A 45 8.74 -9.96 4.84
CA LYS A 45 7.86 -10.88 4.12
C LYS A 45 6.75 -10.10 3.43
N VAL A 46 6.56 -10.35 2.14
CA VAL A 46 5.55 -9.72 1.30
C VAL A 46 4.65 -10.80 0.71
N LEU A 47 3.35 -10.68 0.89
CA LEU A 47 2.35 -11.50 0.23
C LEU A 47 1.63 -10.67 -0.82
N GLY A 48 1.71 -11.08 -2.08
CA GLY A 48 0.95 -10.49 -3.19
C GLY A 48 -0.27 -11.31 -3.53
N VAL A 49 -1.40 -10.66 -3.72
CA VAL A 49 -2.63 -11.27 -4.22
C VAL A 49 -3.14 -10.52 -5.44
N ARG A 50 -3.82 -11.24 -6.34
CA ARG A 50 -4.41 -10.62 -7.53
C ARG A 50 -5.72 -9.90 -7.17
N GLY A 51 -5.83 -8.63 -7.55
CA GLY A 51 -7.07 -7.87 -7.61
C GLY A 51 -7.70 -7.95 -9.00
N ASP A 52 -8.70 -7.12 -9.26
CA ASP A 52 -9.37 -7.03 -10.57
C ASP A 52 -8.49 -6.34 -11.63
N LYS A 53 -7.89 -5.22 -11.24
CA LYS A 53 -7.11 -4.36 -12.14
C LYS A 53 -5.60 -4.42 -11.88
N GLY A 54 -5.21 -5.04 -10.77
CA GLY A 54 -3.81 -5.09 -10.39
C GLY A 54 -3.55 -6.07 -9.26
N PHE A 55 -2.64 -5.68 -8.37
CA PHE A 55 -2.21 -6.48 -7.25
C PHE A 55 -2.38 -5.72 -5.95
N VAL A 56 -2.63 -6.47 -4.88
CA VAL A 56 -2.62 -5.98 -3.50
C VAL A 56 -1.52 -6.72 -2.77
N TYR A 57 -0.75 -5.98 -2.01
CA TYR A 57 0.35 -6.53 -1.24
C TYR A 57 0.14 -6.27 0.24
N GLY A 58 0.36 -7.30 1.04
CA GLY A 58 0.45 -7.19 2.49
C GLY A 58 1.86 -7.53 2.94
N PHE A 59 2.39 -6.77 3.89
CA PHE A 59 3.69 -7.04 4.47
C PHE A 59 3.79 -6.53 5.91
N SER A 60 4.77 -7.06 6.62
CA SER A 60 5.08 -6.60 7.98
C SER A 60 6.49 -6.02 7.99
N ALA A 61 6.61 -4.79 8.46
CA ALA A 61 7.88 -4.09 8.61
C ALA A 61 7.93 -3.45 10.01
N ASP A 62 9.00 -3.70 10.75
CA ASP A 62 9.20 -3.21 12.12
C ASP A 62 8.03 -3.51 13.08
N GLY A 63 7.35 -4.66 12.85
CA GLY A 63 6.18 -5.07 13.62
C GLY A 63 4.92 -4.27 13.31
N LEU A 64 4.90 -3.53 12.21
CA LEU A 64 3.72 -2.87 11.64
C LEU A 64 3.18 -3.70 10.48
N SER A 65 1.87 -3.92 10.48
CA SER A 65 1.16 -4.58 9.38
C SER A 65 0.71 -3.55 8.35
N VAL A 66 1.14 -3.73 7.12
CA VAL A 66 0.93 -2.79 6.01
C VAL A 66 0.19 -3.46 4.88
N ILE A 67 -0.80 -2.78 4.32
CA ILE A 67 -1.47 -3.17 3.07
C ILE A 67 -1.24 -2.07 2.04
N LEU A 68 -0.83 -2.47 0.83
CA LEU A 68 -0.56 -1.60 -0.30
C LEU A 68 -1.41 -2.03 -1.50
N GLY A 69 -2.14 -1.10 -2.10
CA GLY A 69 -2.92 -1.38 -3.30
C GLY A 69 -3.84 -0.25 -3.72
N ARG A 70 -4.65 -0.52 -4.75
CA ARG A 70 -5.78 0.34 -5.11
C ARG A 70 -6.97 0.01 -4.22
N SER A 71 -7.75 1.00 -3.83
CA SER A 71 -8.93 0.79 -2.98
C SER A 71 -9.96 -0.13 -3.64
N SER A 72 -10.13 -0.04 -4.97
CA SER A 72 -11.02 -0.90 -5.76
C SER A 72 -10.62 -2.37 -5.69
N ASP A 73 -9.32 -2.68 -5.73
CA ASP A 73 -8.81 -4.05 -5.63
C ASP A 73 -8.94 -4.59 -4.20
N ILE A 74 -8.55 -3.79 -3.19
CA ILE A 74 -8.62 -4.19 -1.78
C ILE A 74 -10.07 -4.47 -1.34
N SER A 75 -11.03 -3.66 -1.80
CA SER A 75 -12.44 -3.83 -1.43
C SER A 75 -13.03 -5.16 -1.87
N LYS A 76 -12.54 -5.73 -2.98
CA LYS A 76 -13.05 -6.97 -3.59
C LYS A 76 -12.37 -8.24 -3.10
N ILE A 77 -11.20 -8.14 -2.50
CA ILE A 77 -10.50 -9.30 -1.95
C ILE A 77 -11.24 -9.79 -0.71
N SER A 78 -11.78 -11.02 -0.78
CA SER A 78 -12.62 -11.61 0.29
C SER A 78 -11.87 -11.88 1.59
N ALA A 79 -10.56 -12.14 1.49
CA ALA A 79 -9.64 -12.20 2.62
C ALA A 79 -8.24 -11.84 2.10
N ILE A 80 -7.58 -10.90 2.74
CA ILE A 80 -6.16 -10.67 2.52
C ILE A 80 -5.46 -11.72 3.40
N GLY A 81 -5.24 -12.92 2.83
CA GLY A 81 -4.73 -14.07 3.58
C GLY A 81 -5.39 -15.39 3.20
N GLY A 82 -6.23 -15.42 2.16
CA GLY A 82 -6.82 -16.64 1.63
C GLY A 82 -5.81 -17.41 0.78
N SER A 83 -5.30 -18.50 1.31
CA SER A 83 -4.49 -19.47 0.60
C SER A 83 -5.23 -20.07 -0.61
N ALA A 84 -4.69 -19.89 -1.81
CA ALA A 84 -5.04 -20.70 -2.97
C ALA A 84 -4.53 -22.15 -2.85
N SER A 85 -3.81 -22.50 -1.79
CA SER A 85 -3.17 -23.80 -1.57
C SER A 85 -3.46 -24.45 -0.20
N GLY A 86 -4.54 -24.06 0.50
CA GLY A 86 -4.95 -24.75 1.73
C GLY A 86 -4.08 -24.47 2.98
N ARG A 87 -3.06 -23.64 2.89
CA ARG A 87 -2.33 -23.11 4.05
C ARG A 87 -2.88 -21.74 4.38
N LYS A 88 -3.47 -21.60 5.56
CA LYS A 88 -3.85 -20.33 6.16
C LYS A 88 -2.57 -19.58 6.57
N GLU A 89 -1.94 -18.90 5.65
CA GLU A 89 -1.03 -17.81 6.01
C GLU A 89 -1.87 -16.53 6.01
N GLU A 90 -2.41 -16.23 7.17
CA GLU A 90 -3.08 -14.98 7.46
C GLU A 90 -2.03 -13.87 7.40
N ILE A 91 -2.15 -12.95 6.44
CA ILE A 91 -1.69 -11.59 6.72
C ILE A 91 -2.56 -11.17 7.90
N ASN A 92 -1.92 -10.95 9.05
CA ASN A 92 -2.57 -10.62 10.30
C ASN A 92 -3.82 -9.80 10.05
N SER A 93 -4.92 -10.21 10.67
CA SER A 93 -6.25 -9.59 10.59
C SER A 93 -6.30 -8.10 10.99
N GLU A 94 -5.19 -7.53 11.44
CA GLU A 94 -5.06 -6.13 11.84
C GLU A 94 -4.18 -5.37 10.84
N CYS A 95 -4.80 -4.64 9.94
CA CYS A 95 -4.10 -3.67 9.10
C CYS A 95 -3.85 -2.40 9.92
N GLN A 96 -2.61 -2.10 10.24
CA GLN A 96 -2.27 -0.87 10.95
C GLN A 96 -2.06 0.30 10.00
N ILE A 97 -1.52 0.01 8.81
CA ILE A 97 -1.23 1.02 7.79
C ILE A 97 -1.81 0.57 6.46
N ALA A 98 -2.65 1.39 5.85
CA ALA A 98 -3.13 1.22 4.49
C ALA A 98 -2.47 2.25 3.57
N ILE A 99 -1.70 1.81 2.58
CA ILE A 99 -1.11 2.67 1.54
C ILE A 99 -1.97 2.51 0.29
N LEU A 100 -2.70 3.56 -0.06
CA LEU A 100 -3.69 3.52 -1.13
C LEU A 100 -3.26 4.37 -2.32
N ASN A 101 -3.19 3.72 -3.47
CA ASN A 101 -3.10 4.44 -4.74
C ASN A 101 -4.45 5.09 -5.05
N ALA A 102 -4.45 6.39 -5.28
CA ALA A 102 -5.60 7.24 -5.54
C ALA A 102 -5.59 7.80 -6.98
N ASP A 103 -5.11 7.06 -7.98
CA ASP A 103 -5.23 7.44 -9.39
C ASP A 103 -6.67 7.25 -9.89
N GLU A 104 -7.43 6.39 -9.23
CA GLU A 104 -8.86 6.20 -9.42
C GLU A 104 -9.63 6.64 -8.17
N GLU A 105 -10.98 6.64 -8.26
CA GLU A 105 -11.84 6.96 -7.13
C GLU A 105 -11.60 5.98 -5.96
N VAL A 106 -11.34 6.52 -4.79
CA VAL A 106 -11.15 5.72 -3.58
C VAL A 106 -12.50 5.26 -3.03
N ASN A 107 -12.62 3.97 -2.77
CA ASN A 107 -13.80 3.39 -2.13
C ASN A 107 -13.64 3.42 -0.60
N SER A 108 -14.53 4.16 0.08
CA SER A 108 -14.53 4.27 1.54
C SER A 108 -14.72 2.94 2.26
N SER A 109 -15.33 1.94 1.62
CA SER A 109 -15.51 0.61 2.21
C SER A 109 -14.19 -0.08 2.58
N VAL A 110 -13.09 0.31 1.94
CA VAL A 110 -11.74 -0.16 2.28
C VAL A 110 -11.37 0.16 3.72
N VAL A 111 -11.69 1.37 4.18
CA VAL A 111 -11.38 1.79 5.55
C VAL A 111 -12.23 1.03 6.56
N THR A 112 -13.52 0.86 6.28
CA THR A 112 -14.41 0.06 7.13
C THR A 112 -13.97 -1.42 7.19
N LYS A 113 -13.42 -1.93 6.10
CA LYS A 113 -12.97 -3.33 6.02
C LYS A 113 -11.64 -3.58 6.73
N LEU A 114 -10.70 -2.66 6.60
CA LEU A 114 -9.33 -2.81 7.11
C LEU A 114 -9.17 -2.21 8.51
N GLU A 115 -10.00 -1.26 8.90
CA GLU A 115 -9.91 -0.49 10.15
C GLU A 115 -8.48 0.00 10.46
N PRO A 116 -7.77 0.62 9.48
CA PRO A 116 -6.39 0.99 9.65
C PRO A 116 -6.24 2.15 10.64
N LYS A 117 -5.14 2.16 11.36
CA LYS A 117 -4.76 3.30 12.22
C LYS A 117 -4.23 4.47 11.39
N THR A 118 -3.62 4.18 10.25
CA THR A 118 -3.05 5.19 9.36
C THR A 118 -3.38 4.84 7.92
N VAL A 119 -3.86 5.82 7.16
CA VAL A 119 -4.05 5.73 5.71
C VAL A 119 -3.06 6.69 5.04
N VAL A 120 -2.27 6.19 4.12
CA VAL A 120 -1.37 7.00 3.29
C VAL A 120 -1.88 7.01 1.86
N LEU A 121 -2.19 8.19 1.34
CA LEU A 121 -2.69 8.39 -0.01
C LEU A 121 -1.59 8.91 -0.93
N TYR A 122 -1.52 8.38 -2.14
CA TYR A 122 -0.69 8.92 -3.22
C TYR A 122 -1.42 8.74 -4.56
N GLY A 123 -1.05 9.54 -5.55
CA GLY A 123 -1.69 9.53 -6.88
C GLY A 123 -2.40 10.85 -7.21
N ASP A 124 -3.06 10.90 -8.35
CA ASP A 124 -3.58 12.14 -8.91
C ASP A 124 -4.89 12.61 -8.24
N ASN A 125 -5.74 11.68 -7.79
CA ASN A 125 -7.04 11.96 -7.19
C ASN A 125 -7.02 12.02 -5.64
N LYS A 126 -5.85 12.25 -5.04
CA LYS A 126 -5.65 12.25 -3.58
C LYS A 126 -6.54 13.24 -2.82
N GLU A 127 -6.85 14.42 -3.41
CA GLU A 127 -7.73 15.41 -2.80
C GLU A 127 -9.20 14.93 -2.73
N SER A 128 -9.68 14.25 -3.75
CA SER A 128 -11.00 13.63 -3.73
C SER A 128 -11.03 12.48 -2.73
N ALA A 129 -9.95 11.71 -2.66
CA ALA A 129 -9.81 10.60 -1.72
C ALA A 129 -9.87 11.06 -0.26
N THR A 130 -9.24 12.17 0.10
CA THR A 130 -9.29 12.70 1.46
C THR A 130 -10.72 13.10 1.86
N LYS A 131 -11.48 13.71 0.97
CA LYS A 131 -12.88 14.06 1.21
C LYS A 131 -13.77 12.84 1.45
N ILE A 132 -13.58 11.79 0.63
CA ILE A 132 -14.30 10.52 0.79
C ILE A 132 -14.00 9.85 2.15
N LEU A 133 -12.79 10.03 2.66
CA LEU A 133 -12.39 9.53 3.98
C LEU A 133 -12.79 10.46 5.15
N GLY A 134 -13.57 11.50 4.87
CA GLY A 134 -14.03 12.45 5.89
C GLY A 134 -12.94 13.37 6.44
N LYS A 135 -11.86 13.54 5.69
CA LYS A 135 -10.73 14.42 6.03
C LYS A 135 -10.57 15.45 4.93
N GLU A 136 -10.51 16.71 5.30
CA GLU A 136 -10.35 17.82 4.35
C GLU A 136 -9.08 18.62 4.63
N ASN A 137 -8.56 19.27 3.60
CA ASN A 137 -7.43 20.21 3.70
C ASN A 137 -6.15 19.58 4.28
N ILE A 138 -5.84 18.34 3.96
CA ILE A 138 -4.57 17.71 4.34
C ILE A 138 -3.50 18.16 3.35
N PRO A 139 -2.48 18.91 3.78
CA PRO A 139 -1.41 19.32 2.89
C PRO A 139 -0.57 18.10 2.49
N PRO A 140 -0.16 18.02 1.22
CA PRO A 140 0.75 16.95 0.80
C PRO A 140 2.12 17.12 1.43
N ILE A 141 2.70 16.00 1.85
CA ILE A 141 4.03 15.93 2.44
C ILE A 141 4.96 15.05 1.62
N LYS A 142 6.25 15.36 1.64
CA LYS A 142 7.27 14.59 0.91
C LYS A 142 7.63 13.26 1.58
N LYS A 143 7.38 13.14 2.87
CA LYS A 143 7.73 11.97 3.68
C LYS A 143 6.71 11.80 4.80
N PHE A 144 6.14 10.61 4.88
CA PHE A 144 5.31 10.18 5.99
C PHE A 144 6.08 9.18 6.86
N THR A 145 6.09 9.39 8.17
CA THR A 145 6.82 8.52 9.11
C THR A 145 5.85 7.95 10.11
N VAL A 146 5.82 6.62 10.22
CA VAL A 146 5.02 5.89 11.20
C VAL A 146 5.94 5.15 12.14
N VAL A 147 5.63 5.19 13.43
CA VAL A 147 6.34 4.47 14.48
C VAL A 147 5.34 3.63 15.24
N LYS A 148 5.64 2.35 15.46
CA LYS A 148 4.73 1.38 16.08
C LYS A 148 4.16 1.86 17.41
N ASP A 149 5.00 2.38 18.28
CA ASP A 149 4.62 2.83 19.64
C ASP A 149 3.89 4.19 19.65
N LYS A 150 3.71 4.80 18.48
CA LYS A 150 3.06 6.11 18.31
C LYS A 150 1.92 6.06 17.29
N LEU A 151 1.32 4.89 17.11
CA LEU A 151 0.13 4.78 16.26
C LEU A 151 -1.00 5.62 16.87
N PRO A 152 -1.75 6.36 16.04
CA PRO A 152 -2.85 7.19 16.50
C PRO A 152 -3.99 6.32 17.06
N GLU A 153 -4.72 6.84 18.04
CA GLU A 153 -5.93 6.19 18.54
C GLU A 153 -7.07 6.27 17.52
N GLU A 154 -7.22 7.44 16.88
CA GLU A 154 -8.14 7.64 15.75
C GLU A 154 -7.38 7.58 14.43
N MET A 155 -8.08 7.16 13.38
CA MET A 155 -7.50 7.04 12.04
C MET A 155 -6.90 8.37 11.56
N GLU A 156 -5.61 8.36 11.25
CA GLU A 156 -4.88 9.46 10.64
C GLU A 156 -4.77 9.24 9.11
N VAL A 157 -4.86 10.32 8.35
CA VAL A 157 -4.66 10.30 6.90
C VAL A 157 -3.50 11.19 6.53
N GLY A 158 -2.51 10.61 5.84
CA GLY A 158 -1.38 11.32 5.24
C GLY A 158 -1.50 11.34 3.72
N VAL A 159 -1.05 12.42 3.10
CA VAL A 159 -1.04 12.60 1.64
C VAL A 159 0.39 12.81 1.17
N LEU A 160 0.87 11.93 0.28
CA LEU A 160 2.18 12.07 -0.36
C LEU A 160 2.07 12.95 -1.62
N GLY A 161 2.99 13.91 -1.73
CA GLY A 161 3.07 14.86 -2.84
C GLY A 161 4.35 14.79 -3.62
#